data_ff52d15e921be5f00092e20dc499d9eb
#
_entry.id   ff52d15e921be5f00092e20dc499d9eb
#
_cell.length_a   1.000
_cell.length_b   1.000
_cell.length_c   1.000
_cell.angle_alpha   90.00
_cell.angle_beta   90.00
_cell.angle_gamma   90.00
#
_symmetry.space_group_name_H-M   'P 1'
#
loop_
_entity.id
_entity.type
_entity.pdbx_description
1 polymer ?
#
loop_
_entity_poly.entity_id
_entity_poly.type
_entity_poly.pdbx_seq_one_letter_code
_entity_poly.pdbx_strand_id
1 'polypeptide(L)'
;MANSDLGHKLTDKELAKLERRIAKLYREAGEELQATIDAYFEQFKKRDEEMKALIGTVQNGKEWTEADYKQWRLNQIGRGERYQAMRDKVARRVTDANAVAVAYTNDATPGIYSLNRNYSAYTIEQVAGNVGFDLWDEQTVKRIMVEQPDLMPYYPPKRALKRGIDLAYGKKQITASVTSSILQGKSIKHMADDLQKRITTMSRNSAIRTARTAVTGAQNAGRMESYAAAEKMGIKLKKCWLATLDARTRHSHAMLDGEQVAQDKKFSNGCRFPGDPQGPPWEIYNCRCTLIVAVDDGLISDMTYAQWEASKQGYSGRQLSPYHMGNEKSAKDVTKKYIDSAKPRMGKVRYENGYRAKGHETEIEAANQLRNQFGGKIVLLKEANAQGIKTPDYLWRGKQWELKSISTAKAADMAIRKATKQIAKTPGGVVLQCTGSIDTDELIRVVDDRAVRSVVSTGFGFDVIALEENGSLLFARRYKK
;
A
#
# COMPACT_ATOMS: atom_id res chain seq x y z
N MET A 1 14.18 -5.85 -8.31
CA MET A 1 13.82 -6.14 -6.91
C MET A 1 12.33 -5.85 -6.71
N ALA A 2 11.56 -6.71 -6.01
CA ALA A 2 10.12 -6.54 -5.77
C ALA A 2 9.76 -5.14 -5.21
N ASN A 3 10.65 -4.56 -4.42
CA ASN A 3 10.49 -3.22 -3.85
C ASN A 3 10.50 -2.06 -4.85
N SER A 4 10.81 -2.27 -6.13
CA SER A 4 10.71 -1.22 -7.16
C SER A 4 9.39 -1.25 -7.92
N ASP A 5 8.63 -2.35 -7.84
CA ASP A 5 7.34 -2.52 -8.51
C ASP A 5 6.25 -1.70 -7.80
N LEU A 6 5.60 -0.79 -8.52
CA LEU A 6 4.57 0.10 -7.95
C LEU A 6 3.33 -0.68 -7.48
N GLY A 7 2.87 -1.66 -8.27
CA GLY A 7 1.71 -2.48 -7.89
C GLY A 7 1.96 -3.26 -6.60
N HIS A 8 3.16 -3.78 -6.42
CA HIS A 8 3.57 -4.43 -5.18
C HIS A 8 3.63 -3.45 -4.00
N LYS A 9 4.23 -2.27 -4.18
CA LYS A 9 4.25 -1.23 -3.14
C LYS A 9 2.86 -0.79 -2.67
N LEU A 10 1.93 -0.63 -3.60
CA LEU A 10 0.56 -0.28 -3.27
C LEU A 10 -0.15 -1.42 -2.53
N THR A 11 0.08 -2.67 -2.95
CA THR A 11 -0.41 -3.86 -2.26
C THR A 11 0.12 -3.94 -0.82
N ASP A 12 1.41 -3.67 -0.60
CA ASP A 12 2.01 -3.66 0.73
C ASP A 12 1.39 -2.60 1.66
N LYS A 13 1.03 -1.43 1.11
CA LYS A 13 0.32 -0.39 1.88
C LYS A 13 -1.07 -0.87 2.34
N GLU A 14 -1.82 -1.51 1.46
CA GLU A 14 -3.14 -2.06 1.80
C GLU A 14 -3.02 -3.22 2.80
N LEU A 15 -2.05 -4.10 2.61
CA LEU A 15 -1.74 -5.16 3.57
C LEU A 15 -1.42 -4.59 4.96
N ALA A 16 -0.60 -3.55 5.04
CA ALA A 16 -0.27 -2.91 6.32
C ALA A 16 -1.48 -2.28 7.02
N LYS A 17 -2.46 -1.75 6.27
CA LYS A 17 -3.74 -1.28 6.81
C LYS A 17 -4.56 -2.45 7.37
N LEU A 18 -4.67 -3.52 6.60
CA LEU A 18 -5.39 -4.73 6.99
C LEU A 18 -4.78 -5.36 8.26
N GLU A 19 -3.46 -5.47 8.34
CA GLU A 19 -2.76 -5.99 9.52
C GLU A 19 -3.04 -5.14 10.77
N ARG A 20 -3.06 -3.81 10.66
CA ARG A 20 -3.42 -2.93 11.78
C ARG A 20 -4.86 -3.13 12.25
N ARG A 21 -5.81 -3.29 11.32
CA ARG A 21 -7.22 -3.57 11.66
C ARG A 21 -7.34 -4.91 12.39
N ILE A 22 -6.69 -5.95 11.90
CA ILE A 22 -6.66 -7.27 12.54
C ILE A 22 -6.01 -7.19 13.92
N ALA A 23 -4.86 -6.52 14.05
CA ALA A 23 -4.17 -6.38 15.33
C ALA A 23 -5.02 -5.64 16.37
N LYS A 24 -5.74 -4.59 15.97
CA LYS A 24 -6.69 -3.85 16.82
C LYS A 24 -7.81 -4.76 17.33
N LEU A 25 -8.42 -5.53 16.44
CA LEU A 25 -9.51 -6.47 16.76
C LEU A 25 -9.12 -7.47 17.86
N TYR A 26 -7.92 -8.07 17.77
CA TYR A 26 -7.47 -9.04 18.77
C TYR A 26 -7.01 -8.38 20.07
N ARG A 27 -6.52 -7.16 20.03
CA ARG A 27 -6.23 -6.39 21.25
C ARG A 27 -7.53 -6.10 22.01
N GLU A 28 -8.56 -5.58 21.35
CA GLU A 28 -9.87 -5.30 21.95
C GLU A 28 -10.51 -6.58 22.50
N ALA A 29 -10.44 -7.69 21.75
CA ALA A 29 -10.92 -8.98 22.25
C ALA A 29 -10.14 -9.45 23.49
N GLY A 30 -8.84 -9.21 23.56
CA GLY A 30 -8.02 -9.52 24.72
C GLY A 30 -8.38 -8.67 25.93
N GLU A 31 -8.56 -7.37 25.75
CA GLU A 31 -8.95 -6.43 26.82
C GLU A 31 -10.33 -6.79 27.40
N GLU A 32 -11.33 -7.07 26.55
CA GLU A 32 -12.67 -7.51 26.98
C GLU A 32 -12.65 -8.82 27.78
N LEU A 33 -11.75 -9.75 27.45
CA LEU A 33 -11.68 -11.05 28.08
C LEU A 33 -10.80 -11.07 29.32
N GLN A 34 -9.96 -10.04 29.53
CA GLN A 34 -9.02 -10.00 30.66
C GLN A 34 -9.73 -10.17 32.00
N ALA A 35 -10.76 -9.36 32.28
CA ALA A 35 -11.52 -9.46 33.53
C ALA A 35 -12.18 -10.83 33.74
N THR A 36 -12.62 -11.49 32.66
CA THR A 36 -13.21 -12.83 32.73
C THR A 36 -12.17 -13.90 33.09
N ILE A 37 -10.98 -13.78 32.49
CA ILE A 37 -9.86 -14.70 32.73
C ILE A 37 -9.34 -14.51 34.17
N ASP A 38 -9.11 -13.27 34.58
CA ASP A 38 -8.60 -12.94 35.91
C ASP A 38 -9.58 -13.37 37.02
N ALA A 39 -10.89 -13.07 36.86
CA ALA A 39 -11.91 -13.48 37.82
C ALA A 39 -11.97 -15.01 38.01
N TYR A 40 -11.82 -15.78 36.94
CA TYR A 40 -11.74 -17.23 37.01
C TYR A 40 -10.50 -17.69 37.77
N PHE A 41 -9.32 -17.20 37.39
CA PHE A 41 -8.07 -17.65 37.94
C PHE A 41 -7.84 -17.19 39.40
N GLU A 42 -8.35 -16.03 39.77
CA GLU A 42 -8.34 -15.60 41.21
C GLU A 42 -9.18 -16.51 42.10
N GLN A 43 -10.36 -16.90 41.63
CA GLN A 43 -11.19 -17.86 42.37
C GLN A 43 -10.55 -19.26 42.39
N PHE A 44 -9.96 -19.67 41.27
CA PHE A 44 -9.25 -20.96 41.20
C PHE A 44 -8.05 -21.01 42.13
N LYS A 45 -7.31 -19.90 42.23
CA LYS A 45 -6.11 -19.77 43.07
C LYS A 45 -6.41 -20.07 44.53
N LYS A 46 -7.49 -19.49 45.09
CA LYS A 46 -7.85 -19.78 46.51
C LYS A 46 -8.01 -21.28 46.76
N ARG A 47 -8.77 -21.95 45.90
CA ARG A 47 -9.00 -23.38 46.03
C ARG A 47 -7.77 -24.23 45.70
N ASP A 48 -6.94 -23.76 44.79
CA ASP A 48 -5.68 -24.39 44.42
C ASP A 48 -4.69 -24.40 45.60
N GLU A 49 -4.61 -23.30 46.33
CA GLU A 49 -3.77 -23.18 47.56
C GLU A 49 -4.28 -24.10 48.67
N GLU A 50 -5.60 -24.17 48.90
CA GLU A 50 -6.25 -25.09 49.85
C GLU A 50 -5.89 -26.55 49.52
N MET A 51 -6.08 -26.97 48.28
CA MET A 51 -5.85 -28.33 47.84
C MET A 51 -4.38 -28.71 47.78
N LYS A 52 -3.51 -27.74 47.50
CA LYS A 52 -2.07 -27.95 47.55
C LYS A 52 -1.56 -28.14 48.98
N ALA A 53 -2.12 -27.45 49.96
CA ALA A 53 -1.79 -27.58 51.38
C ALA A 53 -2.15 -28.96 51.95
N LEU A 54 -3.02 -29.73 51.27
CA LEU A 54 -3.36 -31.11 51.69
C LEU A 54 -2.26 -32.13 51.35
N ILE A 55 -1.31 -31.82 50.48
CA ILE A 55 -0.23 -32.74 50.08
C ILE A 55 0.54 -33.21 51.34
N GLY A 56 0.66 -34.52 51.47
CA GLY A 56 1.28 -35.17 52.66
C GLY A 56 0.32 -35.37 53.82
N THR A 57 -0.95 -34.94 53.74
CA THR A 57 -1.99 -35.20 54.77
C THR A 57 -2.83 -36.42 54.43
N VAL A 58 -3.47 -37.04 55.42
CA VAL A 58 -4.38 -38.17 55.20
C VAL A 58 -5.82 -37.64 55.00
N GLN A 59 -6.41 -37.90 53.85
CA GLN A 59 -7.78 -37.55 53.49
C GLN A 59 -8.59 -38.84 53.22
N ASN A 60 -9.68 -39.04 53.94
CA ASN A 60 -10.54 -40.23 53.81
C ASN A 60 -9.75 -41.56 53.86
N GLY A 61 -8.75 -41.64 54.77
CA GLY A 61 -7.94 -42.83 54.97
C GLY A 61 -6.83 -43.08 53.94
N LYS A 62 -6.61 -42.14 53.03
CA LYS A 62 -5.56 -42.20 52.01
C LYS A 62 -4.70 -40.93 52.05
N GLU A 63 -3.37 -41.09 51.92
CA GLU A 63 -2.46 -39.97 51.77
C GLU A 63 -2.74 -39.21 50.48
N TRP A 64 -2.87 -37.87 50.61
CA TRP A 64 -3.07 -36.96 49.47
C TRP A 64 -1.70 -36.60 48.87
N THR A 65 -1.48 -37.11 47.66
CA THR A 65 -0.19 -36.97 46.94
C THR A 65 -0.19 -35.82 45.95
N GLU A 66 1.01 -35.45 45.45
CA GLU A 66 1.13 -34.54 44.33
C GLU A 66 0.36 -35.01 43.06
N ALA A 67 0.29 -36.32 42.85
CA ALA A 67 -0.48 -36.90 41.75
C ALA A 67 -1.99 -36.67 41.92
N ASP A 68 -2.51 -36.84 43.16
CA ASP A 68 -3.90 -36.55 43.47
C ASP A 68 -4.23 -35.06 43.31
N TYR A 69 -3.34 -34.17 43.78
CA TYR A 69 -3.47 -32.73 43.55
C TYR A 69 -3.49 -32.38 42.03
N LYS A 70 -2.57 -32.93 41.27
CA LYS A 70 -2.53 -32.73 39.81
C LYS A 70 -3.79 -33.25 39.14
N GLN A 71 -4.29 -34.42 39.56
CA GLN A 71 -5.53 -34.98 39.04
C GLN A 71 -6.74 -34.14 39.42
N TRP A 72 -6.77 -33.59 40.64
CA TRP A 72 -7.82 -32.64 41.02
C TRP A 72 -7.84 -31.39 40.12
N ARG A 73 -6.67 -30.79 39.82
CA ARG A 73 -6.57 -29.65 38.88
C ARG A 73 -7.13 -29.99 37.51
N LEU A 74 -6.81 -31.18 36.99
CA LEU A 74 -7.35 -31.67 35.69
C LEU A 74 -8.85 -31.86 35.74
N ASN A 75 -9.40 -32.40 36.86
CA ASN A 75 -10.84 -32.59 37.03
C ASN A 75 -11.62 -31.26 37.04
N GLN A 76 -11.04 -30.18 37.60
CA GLN A 76 -11.66 -28.84 37.58
C GLN A 76 -11.85 -28.36 36.15
N ILE A 77 -10.96 -28.70 35.22
CA ILE A 77 -11.07 -28.36 33.81
C ILE A 77 -12.07 -29.25 33.07
N GLY A 78 -12.07 -30.54 33.41
CA GLY A 78 -12.98 -31.51 32.75
C GLY A 78 -14.45 -31.35 33.14
N ARG A 79 -14.71 -31.07 34.44
CA ARG A 79 -16.08 -31.09 35.02
C ARG A 79 -16.50 -29.78 35.70
N GLY A 80 -15.60 -28.83 35.89
CA GLY A 80 -15.87 -27.59 36.63
C GLY A 80 -16.74 -26.62 35.79
N GLU A 81 -17.96 -26.35 36.22
CA GLU A 81 -18.90 -25.43 35.58
C GLU A 81 -18.31 -24.04 35.34
N ARG A 82 -17.59 -23.52 36.32
CA ARG A 82 -16.94 -22.19 36.22
C ARG A 82 -15.89 -22.15 35.12
N TYR A 83 -15.09 -23.21 34.99
CA TYR A 83 -14.14 -23.31 33.90
C TYR A 83 -14.85 -23.39 32.55
N GLN A 84 -15.91 -24.20 32.46
CA GLN A 84 -16.68 -24.32 31.23
C GLN A 84 -17.29 -22.99 30.81
N ALA A 85 -17.86 -22.24 31.76
CA ALA A 85 -18.40 -20.89 31.48
C ALA A 85 -17.34 -19.91 30.99
N MET A 86 -16.19 -19.83 31.64
CA MET A 86 -15.04 -19.01 31.20
C MET A 86 -14.56 -19.45 29.82
N ARG A 87 -14.30 -20.76 29.64
CA ARG A 87 -13.85 -21.34 28.35
C ARG A 87 -14.81 -20.98 27.23
N ASP A 88 -16.11 -21.13 27.45
CA ASP A 88 -17.13 -20.91 26.44
C ASP A 88 -17.22 -19.44 26.04
N LYS A 89 -17.11 -18.51 26.99
CA LYS A 89 -17.06 -17.08 26.73
C LYS A 89 -15.81 -16.70 25.95
N VAL A 90 -14.63 -17.17 26.35
CA VAL A 90 -13.36 -16.93 25.66
C VAL A 90 -13.37 -17.53 24.26
N ALA A 91 -13.80 -18.78 24.13
CA ALA A 91 -13.83 -19.45 22.82
C ALA A 91 -14.77 -18.72 21.83
N ARG A 92 -15.95 -18.29 22.30
CA ARG A 92 -16.91 -17.53 21.47
C ARG A 92 -16.29 -16.24 20.99
N ARG A 93 -15.77 -15.42 21.90
CA ARG A 93 -15.18 -14.12 21.53
C ARG A 93 -14.00 -14.23 20.57
N VAL A 94 -13.13 -15.24 20.75
CA VAL A 94 -12.01 -15.49 19.83
C VAL A 94 -12.51 -15.99 18.47
N THR A 95 -13.53 -16.85 18.45
CA THR A 95 -14.17 -17.33 17.21
C THR A 95 -14.80 -16.18 16.43
N ASP A 96 -15.49 -15.26 17.12
CA ASP A 96 -16.06 -14.06 16.52
C ASP A 96 -14.94 -13.14 15.94
N ALA A 97 -13.85 -12.94 16.68
CA ALA A 97 -12.71 -12.18 16.17
C ALA A 97 -12.07 -12.84 14.93
N ASN A 98 -11.96 -14.16 14.91
CA ASN A 98 -11.48 -14.89 13.73
C ASN A 98 -12.42 -14.70 12.52
N ALA A 99 -13.72 -14.75 12.71
CA ALA A 99 -14.71 -14.52 11.65
C ALA A 99 -14.60 -13.09 11.07
N VAL A 100 -14.48 -12.08 11.95
CA VAL A 100 -14.28 -10.68 11.54
C VAL A 100 -12.97 -10.49 10.81
N ALA A 101 -11.88 -11.10 11.27
CA ALA A 101 -10.57 -11.02 10.59
C ALA A 101 -10.61 -11.64 9.18
N VAL A 102 -11.35 -12.74 9.01
CA VAL A 102 -11.61 -13.34 7.69
C VAL A 102 -12.42 -12.40 6.81
N ALA A 103 -13.49 -11.81 7.33
CA ALA A 103 -14.29 -10.83 6.60
C ALA A 103 -13.44 -9.64 6.12
N TYR A 104 -12.63 -9.04 6.99
CA TYR A 104 -11.71 -7.96 6.62
C TYR A 104 -10.74 -8.37 5.49
N THR A 105 -10.26 -9.61 5.51
CA THR A 105 -9.37 -10.13 4.47
C THR A 105 -10.11 -10.29 3.14
N ASN A 106 -11.31 -10.87 3.16
CA ASN A 106 -12.13 -11.07 1.97
C ASN A 106 -12.61 -9.74 1.36
N ASP A 107 -12.89 -8.73 2.19
CA ASP A 107 -13.24 -7.39 1.71
C ASP A 107 -12.07 -6.68 1.02
N ALA A 108 -10.84 -6.93 1.44
CA ALA A 108 -9.65 -6.27 0.88
C ALA A 108 -9.17 -6.92 -0.42
N THR A 109 -9.34 -8.23 -0.60
CA THR A 109 -8.73 -8.98 -1.71
C THR A 109 -9.25 -8.62 -3.11
N PRO A 110 -10.53 -8.29 -3.36
CA PRO A 110 -11.00 -7.86 -4.68
C PRO A 110 -10.34 -6.57 -5.18
N GLY A 111 -10.18 -5.57 -4.30
CA GLY A 111 -9.50 -4.33 -4.64
C GLY A 111 -8.02 -4.53 -4.95
N ILE A 112 -7.35 -5.43 -4.23
CA ILE A 112 -5.95 -5.80 -4.48
C ILE A 112 -5.81 -6.54 -5.82
N TYR A 113 -6.74 -7.43 -6.13
CA TYR A 113 -6.78 -8.12 -7.41
C TYR A 113 -6.93 -7.14 -8.57
N SER A 114 -7.93 -6.24 -8.51
CA SER A 114 -8.20 -5.27 -9.57
C SER A 114 -7.01 -4.33 -9.78
N LEU A 115 -6.42 -3.81 -8.71
CA LEU A 115 -5.21 -2.99 -8.75
C LEU A 115 -4.08 -3.69 -9.52
N ASN A 116 -3.79 -4.93 -9.19
CA ASN A 116 -2.65 -5.64 -9.78
C ASN A 116 -2.95 -6.14 -11.20
N ARG A 117 -4.20 -6.48 -11.49
CA ARG A 117 -4.65 -6.75 -12.85
C ARG A 117 -4.44 -5.52 -13.73
N ASN A 118 -4.90 -4.36 -13.31
CA ASN A 118 -4.77 -3.12 -14.07
C ASN A 118 -3.30 -2.68 -14.19
N TYR A 119 -2.52 -2.80 -13.11
CA TYR A 119 -1.10 -2.48 -13.15
C TYR A 119 -0.32 -3.37 -14.12
N SER A 120 -0.65 -4.66 -14.19
CA SER A 120 -0.02 -5.57 -15.16
C SER A 120 -0.45 -5.30 -16.60
N ALA A 121 -1.72 -4.94 -16.83
CA ALA A 121 -2.19 -4.49 -18.14
C ALA A 121 -1.42 -3.24 -18.60
N TYR A 122 -1.24 -2.28 -17.68
CA TYR A 122 -0.40 -1.11 -17.93
C TYR A 122 1.04 -1.49 -18.30
N THR A 123 1.69 -2.38 -17.55
CA THR A 123 3.08 -2.78 -17.84
C THR A 123 3.22 -3.50 -19.19
N ILE A 124 2.23 -4.27 -19.59
CA ILE A 124 2.19 -4.89 -20.91
C ILE A 124 2.04 -3.83 -22.00
N GLU A 125 1.11 -2.87 -21.86
CA GLU A 125 0.92 -1.80 -22.84
C GLU A 125 2.08 -0.79 -22.90
N GLN A 126 2.94 -0.71 -21.87
CA GLN A 126 4.18 0.06 -21.96
C GLN A 126 5.12 -0.48 -23.04
N VAL A 127 5.10 -1.77 -23.28
CA VAL A 127 6.01 -2.48 -24.19
C VAL A 127 5.32 -2.82 -25.52
N ALA A 128 4.09 -3.35 -25.45
CA ALA A 128 3.33 -3.79 -26.64
C ALA A 128 2.55 -2.67 -27.36
N GLY A 129 2.50 -1.45 -26.79
CA GLY A 129 1.63 -0.38 -27.23
C GLY A 129 0.19 -0.54 -26.70
N ASN A 130 -0.71 0.35 -27.09
CA ASN A 130 -2.11 0.29 -26.64
C ASN A 130 -2.85 -0.85 -27.33
N VAL A 131 -3.02 -1.97 -26.67
CA VAL A 131 -3.69 -3.18 -27.15
C VAL A 131 -5.14 -3.31 -26.69
N GLY A 132 -5.68 -2.32 -25.98
CA GLY A 132 -7.09 -2.24 -25.66
C GLY A 132 -7.50 -2.91 -24.35
N PHE A 133 -6.63 -2.97 -23.35
CA PHE A 133 -7.04 -3.41 -22.02
C PHE A 133 -8.11 -2.50 -21.40
N ASP A 134 -9.15 -3.10 -20.82
CA ASP A 134 -10.14 -2.41 -20.01
C ASP A 134 -9.68 -2.32 -18.55
N LEU A 135 -10.16 -1.27 -17.83
CA LEU A 135 -10.02 -1.18 -16.39
C LEU A 135 -11.05 -2.08 -15.69
N TRP A 136 -10.57 -2.84 -14.71
CA TRP A 136 -11.44 -3.53 -13.77
C TRP A 136 -11.44 -2.80 -12.44
N ASP A 137 -12.62 -2.47 -11.94
CA ASP A 137 -12.80 -1.99 -10.58
C ASP A 137 -13.08 -3.15 -9.60
N GLU A 138 -13.14 -2.84 -8.31
CA GLU A 138 -13.41 -3.81 -7.26
C GLU A 138 -14.79 -4.49 -7.44
N GLN A 139 -15.79 -3.75 -7.93
CA GLN A 139 -17.14 -4.27 -8.12
C GLN A 139 -17.18 -5.27 -9.29
N THR A 140 -16.44 -4.99 -10.34
CA THR A 140 -16.27 -5.93 -11.47
C THR A 140 -15.64 -7.24 -10.99
N VAL A 141 -14.57 -7.16 -10.17
CA VAL A 141 -13.93 -8.36 -9.61
C VAL A 141 -14.91 -9.13 -8.72
N LYS A 142 -15.64 -8.45 -7.83
CA LYS A 142 -16.64 -9.09 -6.96
C LYS A 142 -17.71 -9.83 -7.76
N ARG A 143 -18.21 -9.23 -8.84
CA ARG A 143 -19.19 -9.87 -9.73
C ARG A 143 -18.62 -11.10 -10.42
N ILE A 144 -17.43 -10.98 -11.00
CA ILE A 144 -16.77 -12.10 -11.69
C ILE A 144 -16.46 -13.24 -10.73
N MET A 145 -16.09 -12.96 -9.49
CA MET A 145 -15.87 -13.98 -8.45
C MET A 145 -17.12 -14.80 -8.13
N VAL A 146 -18.31 -14.22 -8.24
CA VAL A 146 -19.58 -14.96 -8.08
C VAL A 146 -19.80 -15.92 -9.25
N GLU A 147 -19.51 -15.47 -10.48
CA GLU A 147 -19.66 -16.26 -11.71
C GLU A 147 -18.53 -17.30 -11.87
N GLN A 148 -17.34 -16.97 -11.44
CA GLN A 148 -16.13 -17.79 -11.54
C GLN A 148 -15.42 -17.88 -10.17
N PRO A 149 -15.91 -18.73 -9.25
CA PRO A 149 -15.34 -18.84 -7.90
C PRO A 149 -13.86 -19.26 -7.86
N ASP A 150 -13.36 -19.88 -8.92
CA ASP A 150 -11.97 -20.32 -9.04
C ASP A 150 -11.01 -19.22 -9.47
N LEU A 151 -11.53 -18.04 -9.89
CA LEU A 151 -10.73 -16.88 -10.27
C LEU A 151 -9.84 -16.42 -9.11
N MET A 152 -10.40 -16.39 -7.92
CA MET A 152 -9.69 -16.10 -6.68
C MET A 152 -10.26 -16.99 -5.57
N PRO A 153 -9.69 -18.19 -5.38
CA PRO A 153 -10.19 -19.12 -4.40
C PRO A 153 -10.15 -18.50 -3.00
N TYR A 154 -11.23 -18.69 -2.23
CA TYR A 154 -11.33 -18.27 -0.85
C TYR A 154 -10.10 -18.71 -0.06
N TYR A 155 -9.41 -17.75 0.49
CA TYR A 155 -8.33 -18.04 1.40
C TYR A 155 -8.71 -17.61 2.81
N PRO A 156 -8.44 -18.35 3.83
CA PRO A 156 -7.78 -19.67 3.86
C PRO A 156 -8.67 -20.78 3.22
N PRO A 157 -8.06 -21.90 2.82
CA PRO A 157 -8.82 -23.05 2.28
C PRO A 157 -10.01 -23.38 3.19
N LYS A 158 -11.15 -23.75 2.61
CA LYS A 158 -12.42 -23.98 3.34
C LYS A 158 -12.23 -24.78 4.65
N ARG A 159 -11.31 -25.75 4.67
CA ARG A 159 -11.01 -26.54 5.86
C ARG A 159 -10.33 -25.74 6.98
N ALA A 160 -9.40 -24.84 6.67
CA ALA A 160 -8.72 -24.00 7.65
C ALA A 160 -9.65 -22.87 8.14
N LEU A 161 -10.46 -22.31 7.25
CA LEU A 161 -11.52 -21.36 7.57
C LEU A 161 -12.52 -21.96 8.55
N LYS A 162 -13.05 -23.15 8.23
CA LYS A 162 -14.00 -23.88 9.09
C LYS A 162 -13.46 -24.09 10.50
N ARG A 163 -12.18 -24.41 10.64
CA ARG A 163 -11.54 -24.56 11.96
C ARG A 163 -11.44 -23.24 12.72
N GLY A 164 -11.10 -22.14 12.05
CA GLY A 164 -10.96 -20.82 12.65
C GLY A 164 -12.26 -20.25 13.21
N ILE A 165 -13.40 -20.56 12.59
CA ILE A 165 -14.75 -20.09 12.98
C ILE A 165 -15.60 -21.17 13.68
N ASP A 166 -15.05 -22.38 13.90
CA ASP A 166 -15.73 -23.46 14.61
C ASP A 166 -15.60 -23.29 16.13
N LEU A 167 -16.69 -23.00 16.81
CA LEU A 167 -16.73 -22.81 18.25
C LEU A 167 -16.28 -24.07 19.03
N ALA A 168 -16.64 -25.27 18.54
CA ALA A 168 -16.23 -26.53 19.17
C ALA A 168 -14.70 -26.69 19.12
N TYR A 169 -14.10 -26.37 17.97
CA TYR A 169 -12.66 -26.33 17.81
C TYR A 169 -12.01 -25.27 18.70
N GLY A 170 -12.58 -24.09 18.78
CA GLY A 170 -12.14 -23.02 19.70
C GLY A 170 -12.11 -23.46 21.15
N LYS A 171 -13.21 -24.05 21.65
CA LYS A 171 -13.29 -24.63 23.01
C LYS A 171 -12.20 -25.70 23.25
N LYS A 172 -11.98 -26.60 22.29
CA LYS A 172 -10.93 -27.61 22.35
C LYS A 172 -9.54 -26.98 22.47
N GLN A 173 -9.26 -25.93 21.73
CA GLN A 173 -7.96 -25.20 21.77
C GLN A 173 -7.72 -24.51 23.12
N ILE A 174 -8.75 -23.87 23.70
CA ILE A 174 -8.65 -23.26 25.04
C ILE A 174 -8.38 -24.34 26.10
N THR A 175 -9.16 -25.43 26.07
CA THR A 175 -8.96 -26.57 27.00
C THR A 175 -7.56 -27.14 26.87
N ALA A 176 -7.07 -27.42 25.67
CA ALA A 176 -5.74 -27.94 25.42
C ALA A 176 -4.63 -27.01 25.96
N SER A 177 -4.80 -25.69 25.85
CA SER A 177 -3.85 -24.71 26.37
C SER A 177 -3.74 -24.78 27.88
N VAL A 178 -4.86 -24.76 28.59
CA VAL A 178 -4.89 -24.81 30.08
C VAL A 178 -4.43 -26.18 30.58
N THR A 179 -4.88 -27.27 29.95
CA THR A 179 -4.42 -28.63 30.30
C THR A 179 -2.89 -28.77 30.16
N SER A 180 -2.32 -28.28 29.05
CA SER A 180 -0.86 -28.29 28.84
C SER A 180 -0.12 -27.54 29.93
N SER A 181 -0.61 -26.36 30.34
CA SER A 181 -0.01 -25.56 31.40
C SER A 181 -0.04 -26.28 32.77
N ILE A 182 -1.15 -27.00 33.07
CA ILE A 182 -1.24 -27.82 34.29
C ILE A 182 -0.25 -29.00 34.24
N LEU A 183 -0.21 -29.72 33.11
CA LEU A 183 0.71 -30.85 32.96
C LEU A 183 2.18 -30.43 33.07
N GLN A 184 2.50 -29.20 32.69
CA GLN A 184 3.81 -28.59 32.83
C GLN A 184 4.06 -28.03 34.25
N GLY A 185 3.11 -28.15 35.18
CA GLY A 185 3.27 -27.65 36.55
C GLY A 185 3.29 -26.12 36.68
N LYS A 186 2.75 -25.40 35.70
CA LYS A 186 2.75 -23.94 35.71
C LYS A 186 1.89 -23.35 36.82
N SER A 187 2.32 -22.23 37.38
CA SER A 187 1.54 -21.45 38.36
C SER A 187 0.22 -20.92 37.72
N ILE A 188 -0.74 -20.59 38.57
CA ILE A 188 -2.04 -20.01 38.16
C ILE A 188 -1.81 -18.75 37.32
N LYS A 189 -0.90 -17.86 37.73
CA LYS A 189 -0.54 -16.67 36.99
C LYS A 189 -0.04 -17.02 35.58
N HIS A 190 0.88 -17.95 35.46
CA HIS A 190 1.39 -18.37 34.13
C HIS A 190 0.30 -19.02 33.27
N MET A 191 -0.71 -19.68 33.86
CA MET A 191 -1.82 -20.22 33.12
C MET A 191 -2.72 -19.09 32.52
N ALA A 192 -2.98 -18.05 33.31
CA ALA A 192 -3.73 -16.88 32.84
C ALA A 192 -2.95 -16.14 31.74
N ASP A 193 -1.65 -15.90 31.95
CA ASP A 193 -0.77 -15.25 30.97
C ASP A 193 -0.69 -16.05 29.66
N ASP A 194 -0.57 -17.37 29.71
CA ASP A 194 -0.55 -18.26 28.54
C ASP A 194 -1.86 -18.17 27.76
N LEU A 195 -2.99 -18.16 28.47
CA LEU A 195 -4.30 -18.03 27.82
C LEU A 195 -4.47 -16.67 27.16
N GLN A 196 -4.08 -15.60 27.84
CA GLN A 196 -4.08 -14.23 27.30
C GLN A 196 -3.17 -14.11 26.08
N LYS A 197 -1.96 -14.63 26.16
CA LYS A 197 -0.99 -14.68 25.05
C LYS A 197 -1.52 -15.47 23.85
N ARG A 198 -2.27 -16.53 24.07
CA ARG A 198 -2.92 -17.30 23.00
C ARG A 198 -3.90 -16.41 22.23
N ILE A 199 -4.68 -15.59 22.91
CA ILE A 199 -5.67 -14.69 22.29
C ILE A 199 -4.96 -13.56 21.56
N THR A 200 -4.17 -12.76 22.28
CA THR A 200 -3.61 -11.50 21.79
C THR A 200 -2.45 -11.66 20.83
N THR A 201 -1.73 -12.77 20.86
CA THR A 201 -0.53 -13.01 20.05
C THR A 201 -0.72 -14.15 19.07
N MET A 202 -1.05 -15.36 19.53
CA MET A 202 -1.05 -16.54 18.66
C MET A 202 -2.20 -16.50 17.65
N SER A 203 -3.43 -16.18 18.10
CA SER A 203 -4.59 -16.08 17.21
C SER A 203 -4.43 -14.90 16.25
N ARG A 204 -4.00 -13.74 16.73
CA ARG A 204 -3.66 -12.56 15.91
C ARG A 204 -2.64 -12.89 14.83
N ASN A 205 -1.51 -13.52 15.21
CA ASN A 205 -0.44 -13.84 14.25
C ASN A 205 -0.90 -14.87 13.21
N SER A 206 -1.79 -15.79 13.59
CA SER A 206 -2.41 -16.74 12.66
C SER A 206 -3.30 -15.99 11.65
N ALA A 207 -4.13 -15.06 12.11
CA ALA A 207 -5.00 -14.24 11.26
C ALA A 207 -4.18 -13.35 10.31
N ILE A 208 -3.13 -12.68 10.80
CA ILE A 208 -2.23 -11.86 9.97
C ILE A 208 -1.53 -12.72 8.90
N ARG A 209 -1.05 -13.91 9.26
CA ARG A 209 -0.44 -14.84 8.29
C ARG A 209 -1.42 -15.24 7.19
N THR A 210 -2.66 -15.52 7.56
CA THR A 210 -3.74 -15.81 6.62
C THR A 210 -3.99 -14.64 5.69
N ALA A 211 -4.10 -13.43 6.23
CA ALA A 211 -4.30 -12.21 5.45
C ALA A 211 -3.16 -11.95 4.46
N ARG A 212 -1.90 -12.08 4.90
CA ARG A 212 -0.72 -11.96 4.03
C ARG A 212 -0.76 -12.94 2.86
N THR A 213 -1.10 -14.18 3.13
CA THR A 213 -1.16 -15.21 2.09
C THR A 213 -2.28 -14.92 1.10
N ALA A 214 -3.46 -14.51 1.58
CA ALA A 214 -4.59 -14.14 0.72
C ALA A 214 -4.27 -12.93 -0.17
N VAL A 215 -3.64 -11.91 0.39
CA VAL A 215 -3.22 -10.69 -0.32
C VAL A 215 -2.19 -11.02 -1.41
N THR A 216 -1.17 -11.81 -1.10
CA THR A 216 -0.18 -12.24 -2.10
C THR A 216 -0.82 -13.06 -3.22
N GLY A 217 -1.75 -13.95 -2.87
CA GLY A 217 -2.52 -14.73 -3.85
C GLY A 217 -3.35 -13.83 -4.76
N ALA A 218 -4.11 -12.88 -4.21
CA ALA A 218 -4.93 -11.95 -4.95
C ALA A 218 -4.09 -11.03 -5.87
N GLN A 219 -2.98 -10.52 -5.36
CA GLN A 219 -2.02 -9.72 -6.14
C GLN A 219 -1.58 -10.45 -7.39
N ASN A 220 -1.08 -11.65 -7.24
CA ASN A 220 -0.48 -12.38 -8.36
C ASN A 220 -1.53 -13.05 -9.27
N ALA A 221 -2.69 -13.42 -8.74
CA ALA A 221 -3.82 -13.88 -9.55
C ALA A 221 -4.34 -12.76 -10.47
N GLY A 222 -4.43 -11.50 -9.97
CA GLY A 222 -4.77 -10.36 -10.81
C GLY A 222 -3.77 -10.12 -11.94
N ARG A 223 -2.47 -10.25 -11.65
CA ARG A 223 -1.42 -10.15 -12.69
C ARG A 223 -1.54 -11.24 -13.74
N MET A 224 -1.77 -12.48 -13.31
CA MET A 224 -1.97 -13.62 -14.21
C MET A 224 -3.15 -13.43 -15.15
N GLU A 225 -4.23 -12.78 -14.69
CA GLU A 225 -5.38 -12.48 -15.56
C GLU A 225 -4.99 -11.56 -16.72
N SER A 226 -4.22 -10.49 -16.46
CA SER A 226 -3.71 -9.63 -17.54
C SER A 226 -2.77 -10.36 -18.50
N TYR A 227 -1.95 -11.29 -17.99
CA TYR A 227 -1.06 -12.08 -18.85
C TYR A 227 -1.86 -13.02 -19.75
N ALA A 228 -2.88 -13.67 -19.22
CA ALA A 228 -3.79 -14.52 -20.02
C ALA A 228 -4.58 -13.70 -21.06
N ALA A 229 -5.02 -12.49 -20.69
CA ALA A 229 -5.69 -11.59 -21.62
C ALA A 229 -4.74 -11.14 -22.76
N ALA A 230 -3.50 -10.80 -22.44
CA ALA A 230 -2.48 -10.43 -23.43
C ALA A 230 -2.22 -11.56 -24.44
N GLU A 231 -2.09 -12.80 -23.96
CA GLU A 231 -1.90 -13.96 -24.86
C GLU A 231 -3.10 -14.17 -25.81
N LYS A 232 -4.33 -13.97 -25.31
CA LYS A 232 -5.53 -14.00 -26.16
C LYS A 232 -5.53 -12.92 -27.24
N MET A 233 -4.86 -11.79 -26.98
CA MET A 233 -4.65 -10.69 -27.95
C MET A 233 -3.45 -10.96 -28.89
N GLY A 234 -2.77 -12.11 -28.76
CA GLY A 234 -1.63 -12.49 -29.60
C GLY A 234 -0.27 -12.00 -29.10
N ILE A 235 -0.19 -11.40 -27.91
CA ILE A 235 1.06 -10.93 -27.32
C ILE A 235 1.75 -12.11 -26.62
N LYS A 236 2.90 -12.53 -27.13
CA LYS A 236 3.73 -13.56 -26.49
C LYS A 236 4.51 -12.94 -25.33
N LEU A 237 4.34 -13.48 -24.14
CA LEU A 237 5.04 -13.02 -22.95
C LEU A 237 5.49 -14.19 -22.07
N LYS A 238 6.48 -13.92 -21.25
CA LYS A 238 6.91 -14.81 -20.17
C LYS A 238 6.58 -14.14 -18.83
N LYS A 239 6.17 -14.91 -17.85
CA LYS A 239 6.09 -14.47 -16.47
C LYS A 239 7.41 -14.73 -15.76
N CYS A 240 7.84 -13.79 -14.94
CA CYS A 240 9.08 -13.85 -14.18
C CYS A 240 8.78 -13.79 -12.69
N TRP A 241 9.38 -14.68 -11.90
CA TRP A 241 9.29 -14.64 -10.44
C TRP A 241 10.21 -13.55 -9.89
N LEU A 242 9.67 -12.65 -9.09
CA LEU A 242 10.43 -11.60 -8.44
C LEU A 242 10.36 -11.80 -6.92
N ALA A 243 11.46 -12.24 -6.33
CA ALA A 243 11.55 -12.47 -4.90
C ALA A 243 11.78 -11.17 -4.11
N THR A 244 11.33 -11.13 -2.86
CA THR A 244 11.54 -9.96 -1.98
C THR A 244 13.00 -9.80 -1.56
N LEU A 245 13.78 -10.88 -1.50
CA LEU A 245 15.21 -10.94 -1.17
C LEU A 245 15.59 -10.24 0.14
N ASP A 246 14.92 -10.60 1.23
CA ASP A 246 15.30 -10.20 2.58
C ASP A 246 15.59 -11.42 3.48
N ALA A 247 16.03 -11.19 4.71
CA ALA A 247 16.37 -12.24 5.68
C ALA A 247 15.21 -13.20 6.02
N ARG A 248 13.97 -12.88 5.63
CA ARG A 248 12.78 -13.73 5.83
C ARG A 248 12.35 -14.47 4.56
N THR A 249 13.05 -14.25 3.44
CA THR A 249 12.77 -14.95 2.18
C THR A 249 13.24 -16.40 2.29
N ARG A 250 12.37 -17.35 1.92
CA ARG A 250 12.73 -18.77 1.86
C ARG A 250 13.85 -18.99 0.86
N HIS A 251 14.72 -19.95 1.15
CA HIS A 251 15.78 -20.32 0.21
C HIS A 251 15.21 -20.72 -1.17
N SER A 252 14.17 -21.55 -1.19
CA SER A 252 13.47 -21.95 -2.43
C SER A 252 12.99 -20.74 -3.23
N HIS A 253 12.45 -19.69 -2.58
CA HIS A 253 11.99 -18.49 -3.26
C HIS A 253 13.15 -17.57 -3.73
N ALA A 254 14.24 -17.53 -2.98
CA ALA A 254 15.44 -16.79 -3.41
C ALA A 254 16.06 -17.41 -4.68
N MET A 255 16.04 -18.73 -4.79
CA MET A 255 16.51 -19.44 -6.00
C MET A 255 15.62 -19.24 -7.22
N LEU A 256 14.33 -18.88 -7.01
CA LEU A 256 13.40 -18.58 -8.10
C LEU A 256 13.52 -17.14 -8.61
N ASP A 257 14.30 -16.27 -7.95
CA ASP A 257 14.40 -14.87 -8.36
C ASP A 257 14.93 -14.76 -9.79
N GLY A 258 14.14 -14.14 -10.67
CA GLY A 258 14.45 -14.04 -12.09
C GLY A 258 14.08 -15.27 -12.94
N GLU A 259 13.56 -16.36 -12.36
CA GLU A 259 13.08 -17.49 -13.16
C GLU A 259 11.94 -17.06 -14.08
N GLN A 260 12.09 -17.36 -15.37
CA GLN A 260 11.11 -17.03 -16.41
C GLN A 260 10.49 -18.28 -17.00
N VAL A 261 9.17 -18.31 -17.06
CA VAL A 261 8.42 -19.41 -17.68
C VAL A 261 7.30 -18.85 -18.57
N ALA A 262 6.84 -19.63 -19.54
CA ALA A 262 5.65 -19.29 -20.30
C ALA A 262 4.44 -19.12 -19.36
N GLN A 263 3.44 -18.33 -19.77
CA GLN A 263 2.31 -17.96 -18.93
C GLN A 263 1.57 -19.19 -18.37
N ASP A 264 1.38 -20.24 -19.18
CA ASP A 264 0.68 -21.48 -18.84
C ASP A 264 1.50 -22.45 -17.97
N LYS A 265 2.81 -22.27 -17.86
CA LYS A 265 3.73 -23.17 -17.15
C LYS A 265 3.85 -22.84 -15.67
N LYS A 266 4.19 -23.85 -14.88
CA LYS A 266 4.54 -23.68 -13.46
C LYS A 266 6.03 -23.36 -13.32
N PHE A 267 6.37 -22.61 -12.28
CA PHE A 267 7.74 -22.43 -11.84
C PHE A 267 8.32 -23.73 -11.26
N SER A 268 9.63 -23.79 -11.12
CA SER A 268 10.35 -24.98 -10.66
C SER A 268 9.90 -25.49 -9.27
N ASN A 269 9.34 -24.61 -8.43
CA ASN A 269 8.74 -24.95 -7.14
C ASN A 269 7.29 -25.50 -7.22
N GLY A 270 6.74 -25.69 -8.42
CA GLY A 270 5.41 -26.23 -8.65
C GLY A 270 4.25 -25.25 -8.56
N CYS A 271 4.51 -23.95 -8.25
CA CYS A 271 3.51 -22.88 -8.22
C CYS A 271 3.32 -22.27 -9.61
N ARG A 272 2.09 -21.87 -9.94
CA ARG A 272 1.80 -21.05 -11.13
C ARG A 272 2.22 -19.59 -10.94
N PHE A 273 2.17 -19.12 -9.69
CA PHE A 273 2.54 -17.77 -9.28
C PHE A 273 2.80 -17.72 -7.76
N PRO A 274 3.43 -16.68 -7.22
CA PRO A 274 3.61 -16.52 -5.78
C PRO A 274 2.26 -16.45 -5.05
N GLY A 275 2.09 -17.31 -4.03
CA GLY A 275 0.83 -17.41 -3.30
C GLY A 275 -0.26 -18.21 -4.02
N ASP A 276 0.08 -19.04 -5.01
CA ASP A 276 -0.84 -19.91 -5.75
C ASP A 276 -1.56 -20.88 -4.81
N PRO A 277 -2.90 -20.78 -4.63
CA PRO A 277 -3.65 -21.66 -3.72
C PRO A 277 -3.61 -23.15 -4.09
N GLN A 278 -3.22 -23.48 -5.32
CA GLN A 278 -3.09 -24.84 -5.83
C GLN A 278 -1.64 -25.36 -5.77
N GLY A 279 -0.70 -24.53 -5.36
CA GLY A 279 0.70 -24.90 -5.20
C GLY A 279 0.96 -25.67 -3.90
N PRO A 280 2.20 -26.14 -3.68
CA PRO A 280 2.60 -26.81 -2.44
C PRO A 280 2.41 -25.91 -1.22
N PRO A 281 1.75 -26.36 -0.13
CA PRO A 281 1.44 -25.50 1.03
C PRO A 281 2.64 -24.80 1.65
N TRP A 282 3.80 -25.45 1.68
CA TRP A 282 5.04 -24.89 2.23
C TRP A 282 5.64 -23.75 1.38
N GLU A 283 5.25 -23.64 0.10
CA GLU A 283 5.66 -22.56 -0.80
C GLU A 283 4.70 -21.34 -0.75
N ILE A 284 3.47 -21.55 -0.25
CA ILE A 284 2.40 -20.54 -0.32
C ILE A 284 2.36 -19.64 0.89
N TYR A 285 2.36 -20.22 2.12
CA TYR A 285 2.09 -19.48 3.34
C TYR A 285 3.09 -18.35 3.58
N ASN A 286 2.54 -17.12 3.81
CA ASN A 286 3.32 -15.94 4.17
C ASN A 286 4.38 -15.56 3.11
N CYS A 287 4.14 -15.91 1.84
CA CYS A 287 4.94 -15.46 0.71
C CYS A 287 4.78 -13.95 0.50
N ARG A 288 5.86 -13.27 0.03
CA ARG A 288 5.89 -11.84 -0.27
C ARG A 288 6.49 -11.56 -1.66
N CYS A 289 6.64 -12.61 -2.45
CA CYS A 289 7.13 -12.49 -3.82
C CYS A 289 6.02 -11.99 -4.74
N THR A 290 6.40 -11.45 -5.89
CA THR A 290 5.47 -11.01 -6.92
C THR A 290 5.88 -11.53 -8.30
N LEU A 291 4.98 -11.42 -9.27
CA LEU A 291 5.29 -11.63 -10.67
C LEU A 291 5.64 -10.31 -11.34
N ILE A 292 6.49 -10.38 -12.35
CA ILE A 292 6.62 -9.34 -13.37
C ILE A 292 6.49 -9.98 -14.75
N VAL A 293 6.13 -9.18 -15.74
CA VAL A 293 6.16 -9.61 -17.13
C VAL A 293 7.56 -9.44 -17.70
N ALA A 294 8.05 -10.44 -18.43
CA ALA A 294 9.21 -10.35 -19.28
C ALA A 294 8.73 -10.36 -20.74
N VAL A 295 9.01 -9.29 -21.46
CA VAL A 295 8.69 -9.12 -22.88
C VAL A 295 9.99 -8.89 -23.60
N ASP A 296 10.21 -9.65 -24.65
CA ASP A 296 11.38 -9.48 -25.51
C ASP A 296 11.18 -8.25 -26.41
N ASP A 297 12.12 -7.30 -26.34
CA ASP A 297 12.29 -6.13 -27.23
C ASP A 297 11.03 -5.29 -27.58
N GLY A 298 10.54 -4.50 -26.63
CA GLY A 298 9.49 -3.52 -26.87
C GLY A 298 9.93 -2.07 -26.64
N LEU A 299 9.30 -1.14 -27.37
CA LEU A 299 9.46 0.30 -27.14
C LEU A 299 8.77 0.69 -25.84
N ILE A 300 9.54 1.15 -24.84
CA ILE A 300 8.99 1.59 -23.56
C ILE A 300 8.24 2.91 -23.75
N SER A 301 6.95 2.92 -23.47
CA SER A 301 6.14 4.13 -23.44
C SER A 301 6.49 4.99 -22.21
N ASP A 302 6.56 6.31 -22.38
CA ASP A 302 6.76 7.28 -21.29
C ASP A 302 5.52 7.50 -20.39
N MET A 303 4.42 6.80 -20.65
CA MET A 303 3.15 6.95 -19.92
C MET A 303 3.26 6.36 -18.52
N THR A 304 2.86 7.11 -17.51
CA THR A 304 2.77 6.60 -16.13
C THR A 304 1.50 5.77 -15.92
N TYR A 305 1.47 4.93 -14.88
CA TYR A 305 0.28 4.15 -14.53
C TYR A 305 -0.96 5.02 -14.36
N ALA A 306 -0.85 6.16 -13.68
CA ALA A 306 -1.97 7.08 -13.49
C ALA A 306 -2.48 7.69 -14.81
N GLN A 307 -1.59 8.01 -15.75
CA GLN A 307 -1.99 8.49 -17.08
C GLN A 307 -2.66 7.39 -17.91
N TRP A 308 -2.16 6.18 -17.81
CA TRP A 308 -2.75 5.02 -18.46
C TRP A 308 -4.14 4.72 -17.89
N GLU A 309 -4.29 4.67 -16.57
CA GLU A 309 -5.57 4.47 -15.89
C GLU A 309 -6.60 5.55 -16.31
N ALA A 310 -6.19 6.81 -16.30
CA ALA A 310 -7.04 7.91 -16.76
C ALA A 310 -7.44 7.79 -18.24
N SER A 311 -6.55 7.30 -19.12
CA SER A 311 -6.84 7.09 -20.54
C SER A 311 -7.89 6.01 -20.79
N LYS A 312 -8.00 5.04 -19.86
CA LYS A 312 -8.96 3.92 -19.96
C LYS A 312 -10.34 4.25 -19.37
N GLN A 313 -10.42 5.23 -18.46
CA GLN A 313 -11.68 5.58 -17.79
C GLN A 313 -12.68 6.34 -18.68
N GLY A 314 -12.36 6.62 -19.95
CA GLY A 314 -13.19 7.40 -20.85
C GLY A 314 -13.86 8.57 -20.12
N TYR A 315 -13.54 9.78 -20.42
CA TYR A 315 -13.92 11.06 -19.79
C TYR A 315 -15.34 11.11 -19.16
N SER A 316 -15.56 10.45 -18.04
CA SER A 316 -16.65 10.74 -17.13
C SER A 316 -16.01 11.24 -15.84
N GLY A 317 -16.20 12.53 -15.53
CA GLY A 317 -15.62 13.18 -14.35
C GLY A 317 -16.07 12.54 -13.04
N ARG A 318 -15.48 11.41 -12.68
CA ARG A 318 -15.64 10.72 -11.41
C ARG A 318 -14.27 10.49 -10.79
N GLN A 319 -14.13 11.09 -9.64
CA GLN A 319 -13.19 10.84 -8.55
C GLN A 319 -11.98 9.95 -8.88
N LEU A 320 -10.83 10.59 -8.96
CA LEU A 320 -9.52 9.93 -8.85
C LEU A 320 -9.53 8.95 -7.68
N SER A 321 -9.09 7.71 -7.95
CA SER A 321 -8.89 6.67 -6.96
C SER A 321 -8.15 7.22 -5.73
N PRO A 322 -8.48 6.78 -4.49
CA PRO A 322 -7.75 7.18 -3.26
C PRO A 322 -6.25 6.88 -3.27
N TYR A 323 -5.75 6.20 -4.29
CA TYR A 323 -4.33 5.88 -4.48
C TYR A 323 -3.46 7.06 -4.95
N HIS A 324 -4.04 8.21 -5.29
CA HIS A 324 -3.29 9.42 -5.67
C HIS A 324 -2.71 10.19 -4.47
N MET A 325 -2.98 9.77 -3.25
CA MET A 325 -2.45 10.33 -2.01
C MET A 325 -1.06 9.78 -1.65
N GLY A 326 -0.16 9.74 -2.61
CA GLY A 326 1.23 9.35 -2.39
C GLY A 326 2.16 10.54 -2.48
N ASN A 327 2.44 11.18 -1.36
CA ASN A 327 3.49 12.16 -1.04
C ASN A 327 3.06 13.61 -0.81
N GLU A 328 2.20 13.86 0.15
CA GLU A 328 2.11 15.19 0.80
C GLU A 328 3.46 15.67 1.40
N LYS A 329 4.46 14.79 1.54
CA LYS A 329 5.79 15.16 2.07
C LYS A 329 6.71 15.82 1.05
N SER A 330 6.48 15.70 -0.24
CA SER A 330 7.34 16.26 -1.29
C SER A 330 6.85 17.59 -1.85
N ALA A 331 5.55 17.90 -1.72
CA ALA A 331 4.96 19.18 -2.12
C ALA A 331 4.76 20.09 -0.90
N LYS A 332 5.36 21.26 -0.89
CA LYS A 332 5.21 22.23 0.19
C LYS A 332 4.60 23.51 -0.34
N ASP A 333 3.49 23.96 0.27
CA ASP A 333 2.99 25.31 0.02
C ASP A 333 3.99 26.34 0.52
N VAL A 334 4.41 27.21 -0.38
CA VAL A 334 5.35 28.31 -0.09
C VAL A 334 4.77 29.67 -0.47
N THR A 335 3.46 29.74 -0.71
CA THR A 335 2.75 30.98 -1.08
C THR A 335 3.03 32.09 -0.08
N LYS A 336 2.81 31.83 1.20
CA LYS A 336 3.10 32.80 2.27
C LYS A 336 4.57 33.22 2.28
N LYS A 337 5.51 32.28 2.07
CA LYS A 337 6.94 32.58 2.01
C LYS A 337 7.30 33.51 0.84
N TYR A 338 6.67 33.33 -0.32
CA TYR A 338 6.86 34.23 -1.46
C TYR A 338 6.32 35.61 -1.17
N ILE A 339 5.17 35.75 -0.50
CA ILE A 339 4.57 37.01 -0.07
C ILE A 339 5.47 37.72 0.98
N ASP A 340 5.83 37.01 2.06
CA ASP A 340 6.61 37.56 3.18
C ASP A 340 8.02 37.96 2.75
N SER A 341 8.64 37.32 1.78
CA SER A 341 9.97 37.63 1.24
C SER A 341 9.94 38.57 0.05
N ALA A 342 8.76 39.00 -0.39
CA ALA A 342 8.61 39.90 -1.52
C ALA A 342 9.23 41.25 -1.23
N LYS A 343 9.87 41.84 -2.25
CA LYS A 343 10.35 43.21 -2.30
C LYS A 343 9.76 43.90 -3.56
N PRO A 344 8.47 44.20 -3.54
CA PRO A 344 7.75 44.66 -4.71
C PRO A 344 8.46 45.84 -5.39
N ARG A 345 8.51 45.80 -6.72
CA ARG A 345 9.16 46.82 -7.59
C ARG A 345 10.67 46.98 -7.40
N MET A 346 11.31 46.29 -6.46
CA MET A 346 12.77 46.34 -6.32
C MET A 346 13.43 45.43 -7.37
N GLY A 347 14.59 45.86 -7.88
CA GLY A 347 15.31 45.14 -8.95
C GLY A 347 14.97 45.68 -10.34
N LYS A 348 15.52 45.03 -11.37
CA LYS A 348 15.39 45.46 -12.76
C LYS A 348 15.16 44.26 -13.65
N VAL A 349 14.29 44.43 -14.64
CA VAL A 349 14.18 43.53 -15.79
C VAL A 349 15.25 43.92 -16.80
N ARG A 350 16.04 42.98 -17.26
CA ARG A 350 17.10 43.17 -18.26
C ARG A 350 16.94 42.14 -19.37
N TYR A 351 17.53 42.43 -20.49
CA TYR A 351 17.59 41.53 -21.65
C TYR A 351 19.02 41.02 -21.82
N GLU A 352 19.16 39.73 -22.14
CA GLU A 352 20.43 39.17 -22.58
C GLU A 352 20.85 39.80 -23.92
N ASN A 353 22.16 39.95 -24.16
CA ASN A 353 22.63 40.51 -25.43
C ASN A 353 22.18 39.61 -26.62
N GLY A 354 21.45 40.23 -27.57
CA GLY A 354 20.83 39.52 -28.69
C GLY A 354 19.43 39.03 -28.45
N TYR A 355 18.77 39.33 -27.30
CA TYR A 355 17.35 39.07 -27.09
C TYR A 355 16.48 39.88 -28.06
N ARG A 356 15.50 39.23 -28.67
CA ARG A 356 14.54 39.86 -29.57
C ARG A 356 13.21 40.07 -28.85
N ALA A 357 12.83 41.32 -28.61
CA ALA A 357 11.61 41.62 -27.87
C ALA A 357 10.33 41.40 -28.67
N LYS A 358 10.41 41.59 -30.01
CA LYS A 358 9.23 41.39 -30.90
C LYS A 358 8.85 39.88 -30.97
N GLY A 359 7.60 39.59 -30.63
CA GLY A 359 7.06 38.25 -30.58
C GLY A 359 7.19 37.55 -29.20
N HIS A 360 7.74 38.26 -28.19
CA HIS A 360 7.93 37.76 -26.80
C HIS A 360 7.28 38.71 -25.76
N GLU A 361 6.22 39.43 -26.19
CA GLU A 361 5.53 40.44 -25.37
C GLU A 361 4.98 39.79 -24.06
N THR A 362 4.42 38.61 -24.13
CA THR A 362 3.86 37.86 -22.99
C THR A 362 4.97 37.55 -21.95
N GLU A 363 6.15 37.12 -22.39
CA GLU A 363 7.28 36.83 -21.51
C GLU A 363 7.79 38.09 -20.81
N ILE A 364 7.84 39.25 -21.54
CA ILE A 364 8.25 40.54 -21.01
C ILE A 364 7.23 41.02 -19.99
N GLU A 365 5.94 40.88 -20.27
CA GLU A 365 4.87 41.27 -19.36
C GLU A 365 4.91 40.43 -18.07
N ALA A 366 5.02 39.13 -18.16
CA ALA A 366 5.12 38.24 -17.02
C ALA A 366 6.39 38.53 -16.20
N ALA A 367 7.54 38.85 -16.81
CA ALA A 367 8.74 39.28 -16.11
C ALA A 367 8.53 40.59 -15.33
N ASN A 368 7.80 41.55 -15.89
CA ASN A 368 7.45 42.79 -15.20
C ASN A 368 6.46 42.53 -14.05
N GLN A 369 5.47 41.66 -14.23
CA GLN A 369 4.55 41.27 -13.17
C GLN A 369 5.29 40.60 -12.01
N LEU A 370 6.19 39.65 -12.26
CA LEU A 370 7.04 38.98 -11.25
C LEU A 370 7.90 40.02 -10.49
N ARG A 371 8.53 40.97 -11.20
CA ARG A 371 9.30 42.03 -10.56
C ARG A 371 8.42 42.96 -9.69
N ASN A 372 7.25 43.33 -10.22
CA ASN A 372 6.33 44.19 -9.52
C ASN A 372 5.79 43.59 -8.23
N GLN A 373 5.57 42.25 -8.25
CA GLN A 373 4.99 41.53 -7.12
C GLN A 373 6.03 41.02 -6.15
N PHE A 374 7.11 40.39 -6.63
CA PHE A 374 8.11 39.72 -5.78
C PHE A 374 9.48 40.40 -5.76
N GLY A 375 9.73 41.30 -6.71
CA GLY A 375 11.03 41.94 -6.86
C GLY A 375 12.14 41.01 -7.36
N GLY A 376 13.35 41.53 -7.38
CA GLY A 376 14.55 40.84 -7.80
C GLY A 376 15.01 41.19 -9.21
N LYS A 377 16.23 40.79 -9.54
CA LYS A 377 16.79 40.95 -10.89
C LYS A 377 16.29 39.82 -11.77
N ILE A 378 15.62 40.17 -12.88
CA ILE A 378 15.15 39.23 -13.90
C ILE A 378 15.91 39.52 -15.19
N VAL A 379 16.47 38.51 -15.82
CA VAL A 379 17.10 38.63 -17.13
C VAL A 379 16.35 37.70 -18.10
N LEU A 380 15.73 38.28 -19.13
CA LEU A 380 15.16 37.49 -20.24
C LEU A 380 16.30 36.93 -21.09
N LEU A 381 16.25 35.65 -21.36
CA LEU A 381 17.31 34.91 -22.04
C LEU A 381 16.98 34.81 -23.53
N LYS A 382 17.98 34.93 -24.39
CA LYS A 382 17.83 34.74 -25.83
C LYS A 382 17.58 33.29 -26.16
N GLU A 383 16.76 33.02 -27.19
CA GLU A 383 16.61 31.68 -27.72
C GLU A 383 17.92 31.14 -28.31
N ALA A 384 18.19 29.87 -28.09
CA ALA A 384 19.34 29.21 -28.71
C ALA A 384 19.07 28.99 -30.21
N ASN A 385 20.01 29.42 -31.07
CA ASN A 385 19.91 29.19 -32.52
C ASN A 385 20.23 27.75 -32.95
N ALA A 386 20.51 26.83 -32.02
CA ALA A 386 20.85 25.45 -32.32
C ALA A 386 19.60 24.55 -32.31
N GLN A 387 19.43 23.76 -33.35
CA GLN A 387 18.32 22.83 -33.51
C GLN A 387 18.29 21.83 -32.34
N GLY A 388 17.18 21.76 -31.60
CA GLY A 388 17.00 20.85 -30.48
C GLY A 388 17.41 21.37 -29.08
N ILE A 389 18.08 22.52 -28.98
CA ILE A 389 18.42 23.15 -27.68
C ILE A 389 17.35 24.20 -27.35
N LYS A 390 16.61 23.96 -26.27
CA LYS A 390 15.65 24.93 -25.73
C LYS A 390 16.27 25.66 -24.53
N THR A 391 16.27 26.99 -24.56
CA THR A 391 16.66 27.85 -23.44
C THR A 391 15.47 28.19 -22.60
N PRO A 392 15.63 28.32 -21.24
CA PRO A 392 14.57 28.85 -20.39
C PRO A 392 14.33 30.34 -20.66
N ASP A 393 13.13 30.82 -20.33
CA ASP A 393 12.74 32.21 -20.62
C ASP A 393 13.46 33.23 -19.72
N TYR A 394 13.70 32.87 -18.42
CA TYR A 394 14.25 33.79 -17.45
C TYR A 394 15.43 33.24 -16.64
N LEU A 395 16.32 34.16 -16.26
CA LEU A 395 17.18 34.02 -15.09
C LEU A 395 16.66 34.95 -13.99
N TRP A 396 16.01 34.40 -12.95
CA TRP A 396 15.49 35.15 -11.82
C TRP A 396 16.12 34.67 -10.52
N ARG A 397 16.64 35.61 -9.74
CA ARG A 397 17.40 35.31 -8.52
C ARG A 397 18.55 34.32 -8.75
N GLY A 398 19.20 34.37 -9.91
CA GLY A 398 20.31 33.48 -10.29
C GLY A 398 19.93 32.08 -10.72
N LYS A 399 18.63 31.78 -10.85
CA LYS A 399 18.12 30.45 -11.26
C LYS A 399 17.29 30.54 -12.52
N GLN A 400 17.21 29.44 -13.26
CA GLN A 400 16.46 29.32 -14.51
C GLN A 400 14.97 29.14 -14.22
N TRP A 401 14.13 29.89 -14.93
CA TRP A 401 12.69 29.84 -14.85
C TRP A 401 12.08 29.82 -16.25
N GLU A 402 10.98 29.09 -16.35
CA GLU A 402 10.24 28.95 -17.60
C GLU A 402 8.81 29.42 -17.40
N LEU A 403 8.29 30.20 -18.36
CA LEU A 403 6.91 30.66 -18.40
C LEU A 403 6.06 29.72 -19.28
N LYS A 404 4.89 29.40 -18.81
CA LYS A 404 3.89 28.69 -19.61
C LYS A 404 2.50 29.30 -19.39
N SER A 405 1.85 29.72 -20.47
CA SER A 405 0.45 30.13 -20.43
C SER A 405 -0.44 28.89 -20.50
N ILE A 406 -1.45 28.86 -19.66
CA ILE A 406 -2.43 27.76 -19.56
C ILE A 406 -3.85 28.32 -19.48
N SER A 407 -4.78 27.68 -20.20
CA SER A 407 -6.21 28.04 -20.18
C SER A 407 -7.08 27.02 -19.42
N THR A 408 -6.50 25.90 -18.99
CA THR A 408 -7.18 24.88 -18.19
C THR A 408 -6.22 24.26 -17.18
N ALA A 409 -6.73 23.76 -16.06
CA ALA A 409 -5.92 23.06 -15.06
C ALA A 409 -5.14 21.88 -15.69
N LYS A 410 -5.76 21.16 -16.61
CA LYS A 410 -5.14 20.02 -17.31
C LYS A 410 -3.94 20.41 -18.15
N ALA A 411 -3.94 21.61 -18.75
CA ALA A 411 -2.82 22.08 -19.57
C ALA A 411 -1.53 22.24 -18.74
N ALA A 412 -1.63 22.44 -17.42
CA ALA A 412 -0.50 22.56 -16.52
C ALA A 412 0.40 21.30 -16.50
N ASP A 413 -0.16 20.11 -16.68
CA ASP A 413 0.61 18.87 -16.73
C ASP A 413 1.68 18.91 -17.83
N MET A 414 1.25 19.19 -19.06
CA MET A 414 2.16 19.25 -20.21
C MET A 414 3.08 20.47 -20.14
N ALA A 415 2.58 21.59 -19.62
CA ALA A 415 3.36 22.82 -19.42
C ALA A 415 4.55 22.57 -18.49
N ILE A 416 4.34 21.98 -17.30
CA ILE A 416 5.39 21.66 -16.34
C ILE A 416 6.37 20.62 -16.91
N ARG A 417 5.86 19.57 -17.58
CA ARG A 417 6.71 18.54 -18.21
C ARG A 417 7.69 19.14 -19.23
N LYS A 418 7.23 20.11 -20.04
CA LYS A 418 8.10 20.77 -21.02
C LYS A 418 9.07 21.74 -20.33
N ALA A 419 8.59 22.52 -19.37
CA ALA A 419 9.36 23.52 -18.66
C ALA A 419 10.52 22.92 -17.86
N THR A 420 10.32 21.81 -17.17
CA THR A 420 11.36 21.17 -16.36
C THR A 420 12.56 20.68 -17.17
N LYS A 421 12.38 20.37 -18.45
CA LYS A 421 13.50 20.03 -19.37
C LYS A 421 14.36 21.25 -19.70
N GLN A 422 13.79 22.47 -19.69
CA GLN A 422 14.43 23.70 -20.07
C GLN A 422 15.26 24.31 -18.92
N ILE A 423 14.81 24.13 -17.67
CA ILE A 423 15.48 24.69 -16.47
C ILE A 423 16.53 23.78 -15.84
N ALA A 424 16.93 22.68 -16.49
CA ALA A 424 17.72 21.60 -15.90
C ALA A 424 19.12 22.01 -15.38
N LYS A 425 19.74 23.06 -15.94
CA LYS A 425 21.11 23.46 -15.56
C LYS A 425 21.18 24.11 -14.17
N THR A 426 20.26 25.04 -13.88
CA THR A 426 20.17 25.73 -12.58
C THR A 426 18.71 25.91 -12.20
N PRO A 427 18.02 24.82 -11.76
CA PRO A 427 16.58 24.84 -11.62
C PRO A 427 16.10 25.86 -10.57
N GLY A 428 15.23 26.73 -11.00
CA GLY A 428 14.47 27.68 -10.19
C GLY A 428 13.02 27.26 -10.11
N GLY A 429 12.30 27.34 -11.24
CA GLY A 429 10.91 26.96 -11.26
C GLY A 429 10.18 27.21 -12.59
N VAL A 430 8.89 27.00 -12.52
CA VAL A 430 7.94 27.23 -13.59
C VAL A 430 6.95 28.29 -13.17
N VAL A 431 6.70 29.27 -14.02
CA VAL A 431 5.64 30.26 -13.86
C VAL A 431 4.49 29.83 -14.77
N LEU A 432 3.33 29.57 -14.18
CA LEU A 432 2.09 29.30 -14.90
C LEU A 432 1.26 30.60 -14.95
N GLN A 433 1.07 31.14 -16.14
CA GLN A 433 0.18 32.25 -16.39
C GLN A 433 -1.17 31.71 -16.78
N CYS A 434 -2.18 31.83 -15.93
CA CYS A 434 -3.53 31.38 -16.17
C CYS A 434 -4.25 32.39 -17.06
N THR A 435 -4.78 31.95 -18.20
CA THR A 435 -5.61 32.77 -19.11
C THR A 435 -7.06 32.31 -18.95
N GLY A 436 -7.89 33.17 -18.32
CA GLY A 436 -9.29 32.84 -17.97
C GLY A 436 -9.45 32.23 -16.58
N SER A 437 -10.70 31.89 -16.22
CA SER A 437 -11.04 31.33 -14.91
C SER A 437 -10.71 29.84 -14.86
N ILE A 438 -9.77 29.46 -14.00
CA ILE A 438 -9.38 28.08 -13.73
C ILE A 438 -9.69 27.76 -12.25
N ASP A 439 -10.32 26.60 -12.00
CA ASP A 439 -10.51 26.12 -10.61
C ASP A 439 -9.14 25.91 -9.94
N THR A 440 -8.90 26.66 -8.85
CA THR A 440 -7.60 26.67 -8.17
C THR A 440 -7.28 25.35 -7.50
N ASP A 441 -8.28 24.65 -6.94
CA ASP A 441 -8.06 23.38 -6.26
C ASP A 441 -7.76 22.26 -7.27
N GLU A 442 -8.42 22.29 -8.43
CA GLU A 442 -8.11 21.38 -9.54
C GLU A 442 -6.70 21.68 -10.08
N LEU A 443 -6.34 22.94 -10.25
CA LEU A 443 -5.03 23.34 -10.74
C LEU A 443 -3.92 22.89 -9.78
N ILE A 444 -4.08 23.09 -8.47
CA ILE A 444 -3.12 22.64 -7.45
C ILE A 444 -2.92 21.13 -7.53
N ARG A 445 -3.99 20.36 -7.66
CA ARG A 445 -3.92 18.89 -7.78
C ARG A 445 -3.12 18.45 -9.01
N VAL A 446 -3.39 19.02 -10.17
CA VAL A 446 -2.67 18.70 -11.41
C VAL A 446 -1.20 19.12 -11.32
N VAL A 447 -0.93 20.30 -10.75
CA VAL A 447 0.44 20.81 -10.55
C VAL A 447 1.22 19.92 -9.60
N ASP A 448 0.66 19.56 -8.42
CA ASP A 448 1.31 18.71 -7.44
C ASP A 448 1.64 17.34 -8.02
N ASP A 449 0.69 16.72 -8.70
CA ASP A 449 0.87 15.40 -9.32
C ASP A 449 1.97 15.42 -10.39
N ARG A 450 1.96 16.43 -11.27
CA ARG A 450 2.98 16.55 -12.32
C ARG A 450 4.35 16.92 -11.75
N ALA A 451 4.43 17.87 -10.86
CA ALA A 451 5.70 18.36 -10.35
C ALA A 451 6.43 17.29 -9.54
N VAL A 452 5.72 16.53 -8.70
CA VAL A 452 6.30 15.37 -7.98
C VAL A 452 6.89 14.35 -8.95
N ARG A 453 6.18 14.00 -10.02
CA ARG A 453 6.69 13.11 -11.08
C ARG A 453 7.92 13.69 -11.77
N SER A 454 7.90 15.00 -12.04
CA SER A 454 9.04 15.68 -12.67
C SER A 454 10.28 15.69 -11.78
N VAL A 455 10.15 15.89 -10.47
CA VAL A 455 11.26 15.78 -9.50
C VAL A 455 11.86 14.38 -9.51
N VAL A 456 11.03 13.34 -9.52
CA VAL A 456 11.50 11.95 -9.57
C VAL A 456 12.26 11.67 -10.87
N SER A 457 11.73 12.11 -12.02
CA SER A 457 12.33 11.83 -13.33
C SER A 457 13.58 12.65 -13.63
N THR A 458 13.65 13.91 -13.14
CA THR A 458 14.78 14.82 -13.41
C THR A 458 15.85 14.78 -12.33
N GLY A 459 15.51 14.33 -11.12
CA GLY A 459 16.43 14.25 -9.97
C GLY A 459 16.68 15.58 -9.26
N PHE A 460 15.99 16.69 -9.64
CA PHE A 460 16.13 18.00 -8.99
C PHE A 460 14.78 18.58 -8.54
N GLY A 461 14.82 19.40 -7.49
CA GLY A 461 13.65 20.14 -7.00
C GLY A 461 13.48 21.48 -7.70
N PHE A 462 12.24 21.98 -7.76
CA PHE A 462 11.91 23.29 -8.34
C PHE A 462 10.62 23.84 -7.72
N ASP A 463 10.36 25.13 -7.97
CA ASP A 463 9.14 25.81 -7.52
C ASP A 463 8.15 25.94 -8.70
N VAL A 464 6.85 25.94 -8.41
CA VAL A 464 5.81 26.33 -9.36
C VAL A 464 5.06 27.51 -8.78
N ILE A 465 4.96 28.60 -9.57
CA ILE A 465 4.20 29.81 -9.25
C ILE A 465 3.06 29.89 -10.25
N ALA A 466 1.83 29.97 -9.78
CA ALA A 466 0.67 30.22 -10.62
C ALA A 466 0.18 31.65 -10.43
N LEU A 467 -0.01 32.34 -11.54
CA LEU A 467 -0.51 33.71 -11.59
C LEU A 467 -1.83 33.75 -12.36
N GLU A 468 -2.74 34.61 -11.91
CA GLU A 468 -3.93 34.99 -12.69
C GLU A 468 -3.52 35.81 -13.93
N GLU A 469 -4.44 36.04 -14.84
CA GLU A 469 -4.24 36.83 -16.05
C GLU A 469 -3.77 38.25 -15.75
N ASN A 470 -4.28 38.85 -14.67
CA ASN A 470 -3.88 40.15 -14.19
C ASN A 470 -2.50 40.16 -13.47
N GLY A 471 -1.86 39.00 -13.36
CA GLY A 471 -0.58 38.81 -12.67
C GLY A 471 -0.66 38.59 -11.17
N SER A 472 -1.85 38.51 -10.56
CA SER A 472 -2.01 38.24 -9.14
C SER A 472 -1.57 36.82 -8.82
N LEU A 473 -0.93 36.60 -7.65
CA LEU A 473 -0.50 35.25 -7.22
C LEU A 473 -1.70 34.42 -6.80
N LEU A 474 -1.91 33.29 -7.46
CA LEU A 474 -2.85 32.26 -7.03
C LEU A 474 -2.22 31.39 -5.94
N PHE A 475 -1.06 30.79 -6.22
CA PHE A 475 -0.28 30.00 -5.25
C PHE A 475 1.18 29.87 -5.69
N ALA A 476 2.02 29.47 -4.72
CA ALA A 476 3.39 29.03 -4.98
C ALA A 476 3.66 27.70 -4.25
N ARG A 477 4.14 26.72 -4.97
CA ARG A 477 4.43 25.37 -4.45
C ARG A 477 5.89 25.01 -4.68
N ARG A 478 6.51 24.34 -3.69
CA ARG A 478 7.90 23.88 -3.75
C ARG A 478 7.97 22.37 -3.72
N TYR A 479 8.74 21.81 -4.63
CA TYR A 479 8.95 20.37 -4.78
C TYR A 479 10.44 20.07 -4.54
N LYS A 480 10.70 19.14 -3.66
CA LYS A 480 12.06 18.68 -3.33
C LYS A 480 12.19 17.19 -3.60
N LYS A 481 13.43 16.75 -3.85
CA LYS A 481 13.78 15.33 -3.95
C LYS A 481 13.65 14.65 -2.59
#